data_649cb86f12c8a8b1223e665b251e45c3
#
_entry.id   649cb86f12c8a8b1223e665b251e45c3
#
_cell.length_a   1.000
_cell.length_b   1.000
_cell.length_c   1.000
_cell.angle_alpha   90.00
_cell.angle_beta   90.00
_cell.angle_gamma   90.00
#
_symmetry.space_group_name_H-M   'P 1'
#
loop_
_entity.id
_entity.type
_entity.pdbx_description
1 polymer ?
#
loop_
_entity_poly.entity_id
_entity_poly.type
_entity_poly.pdbx_seq_one_letter_code
_entity_poly.pdbx_strand_id
1 'polypeptide(L)'
;MVLKLTRKQYTDLFGATTGDKIRLGDSDLTIEVEKDLITHGDECVFGGGKTLRDGLAQTPGVTNGNGALDYLITNAVVLDPVLGIVKGDIGIKDGKIAGIGKAGNPYTMDKVNRNLVVSACTEATAGEHTICTPGHFDTHIHMISPQQYIDGISNGICNMIGGGTGPADGTNATTCTPGVFNISRMLEAVEDLPMNWGFLGKGNDSHPSLATQLEQIQAGACGLKDHEDWGTTATVLDASLRAADATDTQVAIHTDSINECAYVEDTIDAIDGRTLHTYHTEGAGGGHAPDIMKIAGEQFALPSSTNPTRPYTVNTVDEHLDMLMFCHHLNPAVAEDVAFAESRIRAETIAGEDVLHDQGALSMYSSDSQAMGRIGEVVIRAWQTADKMKKMARYKLEEETGDNDNFRARRYIAKTTINPAITHGVADYLGSLEVGKYADVVMYPTAFFPAK
;
A
#
# COMPACT_ATOMS: atom_id res chain seq x y z
N MET A 1 -27.55 31.17 24.63
CA MET A 1 -26.46 32.07 24.15
C MET A 1 -25.81 31.33 22.98
N VAL A 2 -25.73 31.94 21.80
CA VAL A 2 -25.07 31.34 20.63
C VAL A 2 -23.60 31.77 20.69
N LEU A 3 -22.67 30.81 20.85
CA LEU A 3 -21.24 31.06 20.73
C LEU A 3 -20.90 31.26 19.27
N LYS A 4 -20.19 32.31 18.92
CA LYS A 4 -19.68 32.56 17.58
C LYS A 4 -18.18 32.38 17.59
N LEU A 5 -17.68 31.42 16.77
CA LEU A 5 -16.26 31.20 16.52
C LEU A 5 -15.92 31.68 15.12
N THR A 6 -14.73 32.24 14.96
CA THR A 6 -14.14 32.37 13.62
C THR A 6 -13.73 31.00 13.09
N ARG A 7 -13.61 30.86 11.75
CA ARG A 7 -13.13 29.61 11.13
C ARG A 7 -11.79 29.18 11.72
N LYS A 8 -10.85 30.12 11.89
CA LYS A 8 -9.56 29.83 12.50
C LYS A 8 -9.69 29.27 13.93
N GLN A 9 -10.52 29.89 14.77
CA GLN A 9 -10.74 29.38 16.13
C GLN A 9 -11.36 27.98 16.13
N TYR A 10 -12.27 27.70 15.19
CA TYR A 10 -12.84 26.38 15.03
C TYR A 10 -11.77 25.35 14.65
N THR A 11 -10.97 25.68 13.63
CA THR A 11 -9.90 24.81 13.14
C THR A 11 -8.82 24.56 14.21
N ASP A 12 -8.46 25.60 14.96
CA ASP A 12 -7.49 25.48 16.08
C ASP A 12 -7.99 24.52 17.19
N LEU A 13 -9.32 24.39 17.38
CA LEU A 13 -9.92 23.54 18.41
C LEU A 13 -10.22 22.13 17.93
N PHE A 14 -10.72 21.97 16.70
CA PHE A 14 -11.35 20.73 16.22
C PHE A 14 -10.75 20.23 14.91
N GLY A 15 -9.66 20.82 14.43
CA GLY A 15 -9.05 20.48 13.14
C GLY A 15 -9.76 21.08 11.93
N ALA A 16 -9.26 20.77 10.75
CA ALA A 16 -9.77 21.28 9.48
C ALA A 16 -11.21 20.84 9.21
N THR A 17 -11.97 21.69 8.51
CA THR A 17 -13.35 21.42 8.11
C THR A 17 -13.53 21.63 6.60
N THR A 18 -14.71 21.35 6.06
CA THR A 18 -15.01 21.44 4.61
C THR A 18 -14.44 22.71 3.97
N GLY A 19 -13.67 22.56 2.91
CA GLY A 19 -13.02 23.63 2.16
C GLY A 19 -11.73 24.17 2.80
N ASP A 20 -11.30 23.65 3.96
CA ASP A 20 -9.98 23.97 4.49
C ASP A 20 -8.91 23.16 3.74
N LYS A 21 -7.77 23.83 3.51
CA LYS A 21 -6.63 23.25 2.83
C LYS A 21 -5.55 22.85 3.82
N ILE A 22 -5.00 21.69 3.61
CA ILE A 22 -3.94 21.11 4.43
C ILE A 22 -2.74 20.80 3.53
N ARG A 23 -1.60 21.37 3.87
CA ARG A 23 -0.34 21.02 3.23
C ARG A 23 0.13 19.67 3.75
N LEU A 24 0.57 18.78 2.86
CA LEU A 24 1.08 17.46 3.22
C LEU A 24 2.57 17.56 3.59
N GLY A 25 2.86 17.54 4.88
CA GLY A 25 4.23 17.65 5.39
C GLY A 25 5.00 18.84 4.83
N ASP A 26 6.23 18.63 4.38
CA ASP A 26 7.09 19.65 3.76
C ASP A 26 6.98 19.74 2.22
N SER A 27 6.04 18.99 1.63
CA SER A 27 5.83 19.00 0.17
C SER A 27 5.07 20.26 -0.29
N ASP A 28 4.94 20.44 -1.60
CA ASP A 28 4.05 21.44 -2.19
C ASP A 28 2.63 20.91 -2.43
N LEU A 29 2.36 19.65 -2.03
CA LEU A 29 1.03 19.07 -2.14
C LEU A 29 0.07 19.65 -1.12
N THR A 30 -1.14 19.99 -1.57
CA THR A 30 -2.19 20.57 -0.73
C THR A 30 -3.49 19.83 -0.99
N ILE A 31 -4.04 19.20 0.06
CA ILE A 31 -5.37 18.58 0.01
C ILE A 31 -6.41 19.55 0.57
N GLU A 32 -7.64 19.41 0.11
CA GLU A 32 -8.80 20.15 0.59
C GLU A 32 -9.82 19.19 1.17
N VAL A 33 -10.34 19.50 2.37
CA VAL A 33 -11.39 18.68 2.99
C VAL A 33 -12.69 18.81 2.19
N GLU A 34 -13.12 17.73 1.57
CA GLU A 34 -14.29 17.69 0.70
C GLU A 34 -15.60 17.76 1.50
N LYS A 35 -15.63 17.11 2.66
CA LYS A 35 -16.82 17.01 3.51
C LYS A 35 -16.45 16.86 4.98
N ASP A 36 -17.12 17.59 5.84
CA ASP A 36 -17.12 17.42 7.29
C ASP A 36 -18.39 16.69 7.71
N LEU A 37 -18.23 15.55 8.36
CA LEU A 37 -19.32 14.69 8.82
C LEU A 37 -19.75 15.01 10.26
N ILE A 38 -19.09 15.95 10.91
CA ILE A 38 -19.37 16.36 12.28
C ILE A 38 -20.39 17.49 12.29
N THR A 39 -21.17 17.59 13.36
CA THR A 39 -22.06 18.72 13.61
C THR A 39 -21.31 19.77 14.41
N HIS A 40 -21.06 20.94 13.84
CA HIS A 40 -20.32 22.02 14.48
C HIS A 40 -20.97 22.48 15.79
N GLY A 41 -20.18 22.53 16.84
CA GLY A 41 -20.59 22.90 18.20
C GLY A 41 -21.06 21.74 19.05
N ASP A 42 -20.94 20.53 18.53
CA ASP A 42 -21.37 19.29 19.20
C ASP A 42 -20.35 18.16 18.94
N GLU A 43 -19.06 18.52 18.95
CA GLU A 43 -17.96 17.61 18.69
C GLU A 43 -17.69 16.69 19.89
N CYS A 44 -17.34 15.44 19.63
CA CYS A 44 -16.66 14.57 20.58
C CYS A 44 -15.21 15.04 20.72
N VAL A 45 -14.79 15.39 21.92
CA VAL A 45 -13.42 15.85 22.20
C VAL A 45 -12.86 15.11 23.40
N PHE A 46 -11.70 14.48 23.19
CA PHE A 46 -10.93 13.82 24.24
C PHE A 46 -10.12 14.83 25.07
N GLY A 47 -10.03 14.62 26.36
CA GLY A 47 -9.19 15.40 27.28
C GLY A 47 -9.90 15.83 28.57
N GLY A 48 -9.12 16.31 29.54
CA GLY A 48 -9.62 16.78 30.82
C GLY A 48 -10.61 17.95 30.67
N GLY A 49 -11.82 17.81 31.22
CA GLY A 49 -12.86 18.82 31.13
C GLY A 49 -13.53 18.95 29.76
N LYS A 50 -13.25 18.05 28.82
CA LYS A 50 -13.83 18.03 27.48
C LYS A 50 -15.13 17.20 27.44
N THR A 51 -15.70 17.00 26.24
CA THR A 51 -17.03 16.39 26.07
C THR A 51 -17.08 14.88 26.31
N LEU A 52 -15.96 14.17 26.13
CA LEU A 52 -15.88 12.72 26.42
C LEU A 52 -15.95 12.45 27.94
N ARG A 53 -17.16 12.62 28.48
CA ARG A 53 -17.52 12.38 29.89
C ARG A 53 -18.89 11.74 29.97
N ASP A 54 -19.14 11.03 31.05
CA ASP A 54 -20.45 10.41 31.33
C ASP A 54 -21.57 11.47 31.33
N GLY A 55 -22.68 11.16 30.68
CA GLY A 55 -23.82 12.04 30.52
C GLY A 55 -23.62 13.22 29.53
N LEU A 56 -22.44 13.34 28.92
CA LEU A 56 -22.19 14.26 27.79
C LEU A 56 -22.03 13.42 26.52
N ALA A 57 -20.83 13.26 26.00
CA ALA A 57 -20.59 12.42 24.82
C ALA A 57 -20.50 10.93 25.13
N GLN A 58 -20.35 10.54 26.38
CA GLN A 58 -20.42 9.14 26.81
C GLN A 58 -21.86 8.76 27.18
N THR A 59 -22.34 7.67 26.61
CA THR A 59 -23.72 7.15 26.79
C THR A 59 -23.77 6.29 28.04
N PRO A 60 -24.58 6.65 29.03
CA PRO A 60 -24.73 5.84 30.24
C PRO A 60 -25.47 4.52 29.94
N GLY A 61 -25.06 3.44 30.62
CA GLY A 61 -25.70 2.13 30.51
C GLY A 61 -25.37 1.34 29.24
N VAL A 62 -24.48 1.85 28.40
CA VAL A 62 -23.98 1.15 27.20
C VAL A 62 -22.55 0.70 27.44
N THR A 63 -22.22 -0.52 27.02
CA THR A 63 -20.90 -1.14 27.12
C THR A 63 -20.45 -1.69 25.76
N ASN A 64 -19.21 -2.11 25.64
CA ASN A 64 -18.71 -2.78 24.45
C ASN A 64 -19.57 -4.01 24.07
N GLY A 65 -20.08 -4.75 25.04
CA GLY A 65 -20.93 -5.93 24.81
C GLY A 65 -22.34 -5.62 24.33
N ASN A 66 -22.84 -4.37 24.44
CA ASN A 66 -24.21 -4.00 24.07
C ASN A 66 -24.30 -2.76 23.18
N GLY A 67 -23.24 -2.45 22.40
CA GLY A 67 -23.32 -1.49 21.31
C GLY A 67 -22.41 -0.28 21.37
N ALA A 68 -21.59 -0.13 22.43
CA ALA A 68 -20.55 0.90 22.43
C ALA A 68 -19.34 0.49 21.56
N LEU A 69 -18.67 1.49 21.01
CA LEU A 69 -17.38 1.34 20.35
C LEU A 69 -16.31 0.80 21.31
N ASP A 70 -15.36 0.05 20.78
CA ASP A 70 -14.16 -0.35 21.50
C ASP A 70 -13.13 0.79 21.47
N TYR A 71 -12.97 1.43 20.33
CA TYR A 71 -12.02 2.51 20.12
C TYR A 71 -12.60 3.64 19.25
N LEU A 72 -12.16 4.87 19.53
CA LEU A 72 -12.59 6.07 18.83
C LEU A 72 -11.41 6.98 18.53
N ILE A 73 -11.27 7.40 17.27
CA ILE A 73 -10.38 8.51 16.86
C ILE A 73 -11.27 9.71 16.57
N THR A 74 -11.11 10.82 17.33
CA THR A 74 -11.99 11.98 17.22
C THR A 74 -11.53 12.98 16.17
N ASN A 75 -12.46 13.56 15.41
CA ASN A 75 -12.23 14.74 14.53
C ASN A 75 -11.05 14.60 13.55
N ALA A 76 -10.76 13.43 13.07
CA ALA A 76 -9.65 13.20 12.15
C ALA A 76 -9.98 13.63 10.71
N VAL A 77 -8.99 14.04 9.96
CA VAL A 77 -9.08 14.14 8.50
C VAL A 77 -8.69 12.79 7.92
N VAL A 78 -9.61 12.16 7.23
CA VAL A 78 -9.39 10.89 6.53
C VAL A 78 -8.93 11.18 5.11
N LEU A 79 -7.80 10.62 4.69
CA LEU A 79 -7.35 10.56 3.31
C LEU A 79 -7.46 9.11 2.84
N ASP A 80 -8.51 8.82 2.09
CA ASP A 80 -8.86 7.45 1.68
C ASP A 80 -9.12 7.41 0.18
N PRO A 81 -8.65 6.38 -0.53
CA PRO A 81 -8.82 6.29 -1.99
C PRO A 81 -10.28 6.14 -2.42
N VAL A 82 -11.13 5.53 -1.58
CA VAL A 82 -12.55 5.27 -1.87
C VAL A 82 -13.44 6.37 -1.28
N LEU A 83 -13.25 6.70 0.00
CA LEU A 83 -14.09 7.65 0.73
C LEU A 83 -13.79 9.11 0.39
N GLY A 84 -12.61 9.40 -0.16
CA GLY A 84 -12.15 10.75 -0.43
C GLY A 84 -11.44 11.40 0.76
N ILE A 85 -11.47 12.73 0.80
CA ILE A 85 -10.84 13.52 1.86
C ILE A 85 -11.92 14.10 2.75
N VAL A 86 -12.22 13.40 3.84
CA VAL A 86 -13.35 13.72 4.70
C VAL A 86 -12.91 13.91 6.15
N LYS A 87 -13.60 14.78 6.88
CA LYS A 87 -13.44 14.88 8.32
C LYS A 87 -14.53 14.09 9.03
N GLY A 88 -14.14 13.35 10.06
CA GLY A 88 -15.09 12.59 10.89
C GLY A 88 -14.40 11.95 12.09
N ASP A 89 -15.22 11.43 12.97
CA ASP A 89 -14.79 10.49 13.99
C ASP A 89 -14.68 9.09 13.36
N ILE A 90 -13.62 8.35 13.64
CA ILE A 90 -13.44 6.97 13.19
C ILE A 90 -13.71 6.05 14.36
N GLY A 91 -14.78 5.27 14.27
CA GLY A 91 -15.16 4.29 15.28
C GLY A 91 -14.74 2.88 14.90
N ILE A 92 -14.16 2.17 15.87
CA ILE A 92 -13.71 0.79 15.72
C ILE A 92 -14.48 -0.10 16.68
N LYS A 93 -14.93 -1.24 16.18
CA LYS A 93 -15.64 -2.27 16.93
C LYS A 93 -15.21 -3.66 16.45
N ASP A 94 -14.85 -4.53 17.41
CA ASP A 94 -14.41 -5.90 17.12
C ASP A 94 -13.30 -5.97 16.03
N GLY A 95 -12.32 -5.05 16.12
CA GLY A 95 -11.20 -4.94 15.20
C GLY A 95 -11.55 -4.43 13.79
N LYS A 96 -12.76 -3.93 13.58
CA LYS A 96 -13.26 -3.44 12.28
C LYS A 96 -13.72 -1.99 12.35
N ILE A 97 -13.69 -1.32 11.19
CA ILE A 97 -14.29 0.01 11.05
C ILE A 97 -15.79 -0.11 11.24
N ALA A 98 -16.31 0.44 12.33
CA ALA A 98 -17.73 0.51 12.62
C ALA A 98 -18.42 1.67 11.88
N GLY A 99 -17.68 2.74 11.62
CA GLY A 99 -18.16 3.90 10.88
C GLY A 99 -17.17 5.04 10.87
N ILE A 100 -17.40 5.98 9.94
CA ILE A 100 -16.76 7.30 9.91
C ILE A 100 -17.90 8.32 9.89
N GLY A 101 -17.88 9.27 10.84
CA GLY A 101 -18.95 10.24 10.94
C GLY A 101 -18.99 10.92 12.30
N LYS A 102 -20.16 11.24 12.81
CA LYS A 102 -20.31 11.81 14.13
C LYS A 102 -20.51 10.72 15.18
N ALA A 103 -19.57 10.61 16.09
CA ALA A 103 -19.65 9.76 17.27
C ALA A 103 -20.27 10.50 18.47
N GLY A 104 -20.67 9.77 19.49
CA GLY A 104 -21.10 10.36 20.76
C GLY A 104 -22.25 9.64 21.45
N ASN A 105 -22.99 10.43 22.24
CA ASN A 105 -24.14 10.00 23.00
C ASN A 105 -25.45 10.43 22.29
N PRO A 106 -26.22 9.48 21.76
CA PRO A 106 -27.43 9.81 21.03
C PRO A 106 -28.55 10.43 21.89
N TYR A 107 -28.43 10.43 23.22
CA TYR A 107 -29.39 11.05 24.12
C TYR A 107 -29.13 12.55 24.37
N THR A 108 -27.90 13.01 24.13
CA THR A 108 -27.47 14.39 24.43
C THR A 108 -26.95 15.14 23.21
N MET A 109 -26.62 14.42 22.13
CA MET A 109 -26.02 14.96 20.92
C MET A 109 -26.86 14.61 19.68
N ASP A 110 -27.10 15.60 18.83
CA ASP A 110 -27.86 15.41 17.60
C ASP A 110 -27.07 14.67 16.53
N LYS A 111 -27.76 13.86 15.73
CA LYS A 111 -27.21 13.19 14.53
C LYS A 111 -26.03 12.25 14.78
N VAL A 112 -25.91 11.71 15.99
CA VAL A 112 -24.94 10.65 16.25
C VAL A 112 -25.23 9.46 15.35
N ASN A 113 -24.19 8.96 14.67
CA ASN A 113 -24.31 7.74 13.87
C ASN A 113 -24.57 6.56 14.82
N ARG A 114 -25.59 5.77 14.51
CA ARG A 114 -26.02 4.62 15.33
C ARG A 114 -24.91 3.59 15.63
N ASN A 115 -23.90 3.52 14.74
CA ASN A 115 -22.75 2.63 14.89
C ASN A 115 -21.58 3.28 15.65
N LEU A 116 -21.68 4.58 15.99
CA LEU A 116 -20.64 5.35 16.63
C LEU A 116 -21.00 5.81 18.05
N VAL A 117 -21.69 4.93 18.76
CA VAL A 117 -22.08 5.19 20.17
C VAL A 117 -20.87 5.06 21.07
N VAL A 118 -20.59 6.10 21.83
CA VAL A 118 -19.47 6.19 22.77
C VAL A 118 -19.96 5.94 24.19
N SER A 119 -19.18 5.24 24.99
CA SER A 119 -19.45 5.02 26.41
C SER A 119 -18.20 5.15 27.26
N ALA A 120 -18.32 4.96 28.56
CA ALA A 120 -17.19 4.91 29.48
C ALA A 120 -16.21 3.74 29.20
N CYS A 121 -16.66 2.73 28.39
CA CYS A 121 -15.83 1.59 27.98
C CYS A 121 -15.09 1.83 26.66
N THR A 122 -15.35 2.94 25.98
CA THR A 122 -14.70 3.26 24.71
C THR A 122 -13.35 3.92 24.97
N GLU A 123 -12.26 3.33 24.48
CA GLU A 123 -10.96 3.99 24.43
C GLU A 123 -10.99 5.07 23.35
N ALA A 124 -10.36 6.23 23.61
CA ALA A 124 -10.39 7.35 22.67
C ALA A 124 -9.03 8.00 22.50
N THR A 125 -8.72 8.33 21.26
CA THR A 125 -7.54 9.11 20.86
C THR A 125 -7.95 10.37 20.12
N ALA A 126 -7.26 11.49 20.40
CA ALA A 126 -7.46 12.75 19.71
C ALA A 126 -6.94 12.67 18.28
N GLY A 127 -7.83 12.85 17.30
CA GLY A 127 -7.51 12.89 15.88
C GLY A 127 -7.47 14.31 15.31
N GLU A 128 -7.72 15.33 16.13
CA GLU A 128 -7.59 16.73 15.74
C GLU A 128 -6.17 17.01 15.23
N HIS A 129 -6.05 17.66 14.06
CA HIS A 129 -4.77 17.96 13.40
C HIS A 129 -3.99 16.73 12.91
N THR A 130 -4.65 15.59 12.74
CA THR A 130 -4.07 14.41 12.10
C THR A 130 -4.72 14.11 10.75
N ILE A 131 -3.96 13.42 9.90
CA ILE A 131 -4.45 12.75 8.70
C ILE A 131 -4.43 11.27 8.98
N CYS A 132 -5.59 10.63 8.85
CA CYS A 132 -5.72 9.17 8.97
C CYS A 132 -5.83 8.54 7.59
N THR A 133 -5.08 7.49 7.36
CA THR A 133 -5.11 6.71 6.11
C THR A 133 -5.40 5.23 6.43
N PRO A 134 -5.84 4.43 5.43
CA PRO A 134 -5.75 2.99 5.55
C PRO A 134 -4.32 2.53 5.78
N GLY A 135 -4.13 1.38 6.40
CA GLY A 135 -2.82 0.72 6.52
C GLY A 135 -2.23 0.43 5.14
N HIS A 136 -0.96 0.77 4.96
CA HIS A 136 -0.28 0.59 3.68
C HIS A 136 0.13 -0.86 3.46
N PHE A 137 0.27 -1.21 2.20
CA PHE A 137 0.80 -2.49 1.72
C PHE A 137 2.21 -2.34 1.19
N ASP A 138 3.00 -3.38 1.39
CA ASP A 138 4.15 -3.67 0.57
C ASP A 138 4.00 -5.08 -0.01
N THR A 139 3.94 -5.16 -1.33
CA THR A 139 3.64 -6.40 -2.06
C THR A 139 4.87 -7.05 -2.70
N HIS A 140 6.05 -6.56 -2.38
CA HIS A 140 7.30 -7.11 -2.89
C HIS A 140 8.33 -7.17 -1.75
N ILE A 141 8.26 -8.22 -0.96
CA ILE A 141 9.10 -8.43 0.22
C ILE A 141 9.92 -9.70 0.08
N HIS A 142 11.23 -9.59 0.26
CA HIS A 142 12.11 -10.74 0.50
C HIS A 142 12.10 -11.05 1.99
N MET A 143 11.47 -12.17 2.36
CA MET A 143 11.26 -12.58 3.76
C MET A 143 12.52 -13.25 4.34
N ILE A 144 13.65 -12.53 4.32
CA ILE A 144 14.95 -13.03 4.79
C ILE A 144 15.07 -12.84 6.30
N SER A 145 14.79 -11.63 6.77
CA SER A 145 14.80 -11.29 8.20
C SER A 145 13.41 -10.86 8.66
N PRO A 146 12.80 -11.54 9.65
CA PRO A 146 11.49 -11.18 10.14
C PRO A 146 11.47 -9.81 10.84
N GLN A 147 12.61 -9.31 11.36
CA GLN A 147 12.70 -8.03 12.04
C GLN A 147 12.34 -6.83 11.17
N GLN A 148 12.36 -6.95 9.85
CA GLN A 148 11.95 -5.88 8.94
C GLN A 148 10.50 -5.40 9.16
N TYR A 149 9.65 -6.19 9.84
CA TYR A 149 8.29 -5.75 10.18
C TYR A 149 8.29 -4.49 11.08
N ILE A 150 9.31 -4.33 11.93
CA ILE A 150 9.45 -3.15 12.80
C ILE A 150 9.63 -1.90 11.96
N ASP A 151 10.47 -1.97 10.92
CA ASP A 151 10.67 -0.87 9.98
C ASP A 151 9.40 -0.60 9.17
N GLY A 152 8.71 -1.67 8.75
CA GLY A 152 7.44 -1.59 8.05
C GLY A 152 6.37 -0.85 8.86
N ILE A 153 6.05 -1.34 10.05
CA ILE A 153 4.98 -0.77 10.88
C ILE A 153 5.31 0.67 11.34
N SER A 154 6.59 0.97 11.56
CA SER A 154 7.06 2.32 11.91
C SER A 154 6.82 3.34 10.78
N ASN A 155 6.64 2.89 9.56
CA ASN A 155 6.37 3.71 8.37
C ASN A 155 4.94 3.57 7.85
N GLY A 156 4.07 2.90 8.61
CA GLY A 156 2.66 2.74 8.30
C GLY A 156 2.33 1.56 7.37
N ILE A 157 3.29 0.68 7.08
CA ILE A 157 3.03 -0.59 6.40
C ILE A 157 2.37 -1.54 7.41
N CYS A 158 1.14 -1.93 7.13
CA CYS A 158 0.38 -2.88 7.95
C CYS A 158 0.26 -4.25 7.28
N ASN A 159 0.57 -4.33 5.98
CA ASN A 159 0.35 -5.50 5.15
C ASN A 159 1.61 -5.82 4.36
N MET A 160 2.17 -7.01 4.55
CA MET A 160 3.37 -7.49 3.87
C MET A 160 3.07 -8.73 3.04
N ILE A 161 3.32 -8.65 1.72
CA ILE A 161 3.15 -9.77 0.80
C ILE A 161 4.47 -10.05 0.10
N GLY A 162 4.89 -11.29 0.09
CA GLY A 162 6.15 -11.71 -0.54
C GLY A 162 6.51 -13.14 -0.21
N GLY A 163 7.79 -13.43 -0.22
CA GLY A 163 8.33 -14.74 0.08
C GLY A 163 9.85 -14.65 0.19
N GLY A 164 10.53 -15.79 0.16
CA GLY A 164 12.00 -15.78 0.17
C GLY A 164 12.60 -16.72 1.20
N THR A 165 11.81 -17.59 1.77
CA THR A 165 12.28 -18.61 2.71
C THR A 165 12.16 -20.00 2.10
N GLY A 166 13.25 -20.71 2.08
CA GLY A 166 13.33 -22.07 1.51
C GLY A 166 14.71 -22.66 1.64
N PRO A 167 14.94 -23.87 1.10
CA PRO A 167 16.17 -24.65 1.32
C PRO A 167 17.38 -24.17 0.52
N ALA A 168 17.20 -23.28 -0.44
CA ALA A 168 18.26 -22.78 -1.31
C ALA A 168 18.39 -21.27 -1.22
N ASP A 169 19.59 -20.72 -1.41
CA ASP A 169 19.84 -19.26 -1.42
C ASP A 169 18.97 -18.53 -2.46
N GLY A 170 18.71 -19.16 -3.61
CA GLY A 170 17.81 -18.63 -4.63
C GLY A 170 16.39 -18.38 -4.14
N THR A 171 15.90 -19.05 -3.10
CA THR A 171 14.57 -18.75 -2.53
C THR A 171 14.53 -17.38 -1.88
N ASN A 172 15.62 -16.93 -1.27
CA ASN A 172 15.76 -15.60 -0.70
C ASN A 172 15.76 -14.52 -1.79
N ALA A 173 16.42 -14.79 -2.90
CA ALA A 173 16.57 -13.85 -4.01
C ALA A 173 15.31 -13.72 -4.89
N THR A 174 14.34 -14.63 -4.79
CA THR A 174 13.23 -14.72 -5.73
C THR A 174 11.84 -14.43 -5.16
N THR A 175 11.74 -14.05 -3.89
CA THR A 175 10.47 -13.86 -3.17
C THR A 175 9.55 -15.10 -3.18
N CYS A 176 10.10 -16.29 -3.34
CA CYS A 176 9.35 -17.54 -3.29
C CYS A 176 9.46 -18.22 -1.93
N THR A 177 8.35 -18.72 -1.40
CA THR A 177 8.33 -19.63 -0.24
C THR A 177 7.85 -21.00 -0.72
N PRO A 178 8.75 -21.87 -1.20
CA PRO A 178 8.37 -23.07 -1.94
C PRO A 178 7.93 -24.21 -1.03
N GLY A 179 6.83 -24.83 -1.41
CA GLY A 179 6.35 -26.08 -0.83
C GLY A 179 5.61 -25.89 0.50
N VAL A 180 4.78 -26.87 0.81
CA VAL A 180 3.87 -26.89 1.97
C VAL A 180 4.62 -26.67 3.29
N PHE A 181 5.77 -27.31 3.46
CA PHE A 181 6.56 -27.22 4.70
C PHE A 181 7.02 -25.78 4.98
N ASN A 182 7.64 -25.11 4.00
CA ASN A 182 8.16 -23.75 4.20
C ASN A 182 7.03 -22.74 4.40
N ILE A 183 5.93 -22.86 3.67
CA ILE A 183 4.76 -21.98 3.86
C ILE A 183 4.19 -22.14 5.26
N SER A 184 3.99 -23.37 5.74
CA SER A 184 3.48 -23.62 7.10
C SER A 184 4.41 -23.04 8.17
N ARG A 185 5.74 -23.22 8.02
CA ARG A 185 6.71 -22.65 8.98
C ARG A 185 6.73 -21.14 8.99
N MET A 186 6.56 -20.50 7.82
CA MET A 186 6.50 -19.04 7.75
C MET A 186 5.22 -18.50 8.39
N LEU A 187 4.08 -19.13 8.17
CA LEU A 187 2.83 -18.76 8.84
C LEU A 187 2.95 -18.86 10.36
N GLU A 188 3.54 -19.95 10.88
CA GLU A 188 3.81 -20.09 12.31
C GLU A 188 4.79 -19.02 12.85
N ALA A 189 5.81 -18.67 12.06
CA ALA A 189 6.84 -17.72 12.48
C ALA A 189 6.32 -16.28 12.65
N VAL A 190 5.20 -15.94 12.03
CA VAL A 190 4.62 -14.59 12.05
C VAL A 190 3.33 -14.48 12.87
N GLU A 191 2.85 -15.57 13.44
CA GLU A 191 1.55 -15.64 14.12
C GLU A 191 1.38 -14.58 15.23
N ASP A 192 2.45 -14.31 15.98
CA ASP A 192 2.46 -13.35 17.08
C ASP A 192 2.88 -11.92 16.66
N LEU A 193 3.14 -11.68 15.39
CA LEU A 193 3.60 -10.38 14.91
C LEU A 193 2.41 -9.49 14.49
N PRO A 194 2.40 -8.20 14.90
CA PRO A 194 1.25 -7.31 14.73
C PRO A 194 1.16 -6.73 13.31
N MET A 195 1.07 -7.59 12.32
CA MET A 195 0.91 -7.24 10.91
C MET A 195 0.06 -8.26 10.18
N ASN A 196 -0.46 -7.90 9.00
CA ASN A 196 -1.04 -8.85 8.07
C ASN A 196 0.04 -9.40 7.12
N TRP A 197 0.07 -10.71 6.95
CA TRP A 197 1.10 -11.41 6.20
C TRP A 197 0.52 -12.22 5.06
N GLY A 198 1.17 -12.17 3.90
CA GLY A 198 0.89 -13.03 2.76
C GLY A 198 2.17 -13.65 2.22
N PHE A 199 2.21 -14.97 2.09
CA PHE A 199 3.35 -15.68 1.53
C PHE A 199 3.02 -16.21 0.14
N LEU A 200 3.93 -15.93 -0.82
CA LEU A 200 3.85 -16.41 -2.18
C LEU A 200 4.56 -17.76 -2.30
N GLY A 201 3.85 -18.76 -2.80
CA GLY A 201 4.43 -20.03 -3.19
C GLY A 201 5.29 -19.90 -4.44
N LYS A 202 6.12 -20.89 -4.74
CA LYS A 202 6.89 -20.96 -5.97
C LYS A 202 5.97 -21.41 -7.11
N GLY A 203 5.75 -20.54 -8.10
CA GLY A 203 4.97 -20.86 -9.30
C GLY A 203 5.72 -21.71 -10.31
N ASN A 204 7.04 -21.47 -10.44
CA ASN A 204 7.90 -22.17 -11.40
C ASN A 204 7.88 -23.68 -11.19
N ASP A 205 7.14 -24.38 -12.02
CA ASP A 205 7.16 -25.84 -12.14
C ASP A 205 6.81 -26.23 -13.59
N SER A 206 7.68 -26.99 -14.22
CA SER A 206 7.47 -27.45 -15.59
C SER A 206 6.66 -28.75 -15.69
N HIS A 207 6.21 -29.29 -14.55
CA HIS A 207 5.38 -30.50 -14.55
C HIS A 207 3.97 -30.17 -15.10
N PRO A 208 3.40 -31.00 -15.99
CA PRO A 208 2.13 -30.71 -16.62
C PRO A 208 0.91 -30.73 -15.69
N SER A 209 1.01 -31.33 -14.51
CA SER A 209 -0.04 -31.24 -13.48
C SER A 209 0.15 -29.97 -12.64
N LEU A 210 -0.94 -29.41 -12.13
CA LEU A 210 -0.92 -28.24 -11.25
C LEU A 210 -0.76 -28.62 -9.77
N ALA A 211 -0.43 -29.87 -9.47
CA ALA A 211 -0.46 -30.40 -8.11
C ALA A 211 0.42 -29.58 -7.15
N THR A 212 1.63 -29.26 -7.56
CA THR A 212 2.60 -28.55 -6.74
C THR A 212 2.13 -27.11 -6.41
N GLN A 213 1.58 -26.39 -7.38
CA GLN A 213 1.05 -25.05 -7.18
C GLN A 213 -0.19 -25.09 -6.26
N LEU A 214 -1.12 -26.01 -6.53
CA LEU A 214 -2.35 -26.15 -5.74
C LEU A 214 -2.08 -26.59 -4.29
N GLU A 215 -1.12 -27.48 -4.04
CA GLU A 215 -0.71 -27.87 -2.69
C GLU A 215 -0.17 -26.68 -1.89
N GLN A 216 0.59 -25.79 -2.51
CA GLN A 216 1.11 -24.59 -1.86
C GLN A 216 -0.01 -23.61 -1.48
N ILE A 217 -0.97 -23.39 -2.37
CA ILE A 217 -2.14 -22.54 -2.08
C ILE A 217 -2.98 -23.16 -0.97
N GLN A 218 -3.22 -24.46 -1.01
CA GLN A 218 -3.93 -25.20 0.06
C GLN A 218 -3.20 -25.13 1.41
N ALA A 219 -1.88 -25.02 1.41
CA ALA A 219 -1.08 -24.85 2.62
C ALA A 219 -1.13 -23.43 3.20
N GLY A 220 -1.75 -22.48 2.49
CA GLY A 220 -1.95 -21.10 2.94
C GLY A 220 -1.11 -20.07 2.19
N ALA A 221 -0.52 -20.40 1.04
CA ALA A 221 0.04 -19.39 0.15
C ALA A 221 -1.09 -18.49 -0.37
N CYS A 222 -0.88 -17.16 -0.32
CA CYS A 222 -1.84 -16.18 -0.82
C CYS A 222 -1.77 -15.96 -2.35
N GLY A 223 -0.84 -16.62 -3.01
CA GLY A 223 -0.61 -16.56 -4.44
C GLY A 223 0.67 -17.27 -4.82
N LEU A 224 1.11 -17.11 -6.06
CA LEU A 224 2.31 -17.71 -6.60
C LEU A 224 3.28 -16.65 -7.10
N LYS A 225 4.57 -16.98 -7.12
CA LYS A 225 5.64 -16.14 -7.67
C LYS A 225 6.40 -16.90 -8.72
N ASP A 226 6.50 -16.31 -9.91
CA ASP A 226 7.37 -16.77 -11.00
C ASP A 226 8.61 -15.87 -11.10
N HIS A 227 9.77 -16.50 -11.32
CA HIS A 227 11.05 -15.81 -11.42
C HIS A 227 11.95 -16.54 -12.44
N GLU A 228 12.70 -15.80 -13.26
CA GLU A 228 13.58 -16.39 -14.29
C GLU A 228 14.67 -17.29 -13.71
N ASP A 229 15.17 -17.02 -12.51
CA ASP A 229 16.17 -17.86 -11.83
C ASP A 229 15.70 -19.30 -11.66
N TRP A 230 14.39 -19.55 -11.69
CA TRP A 230 13.79 -20.88 -11.64
C TRP A 230 13.37 -21.43 -13.01
N GLY A 231 13.63 -20.67 -14.09
CA GLY A 231 13.24 -21.04 -15.44
C GLY A 231 11.78 -20.72 -15.74
N THR A 232 11.46 -19.45 -15.98
CA THR A 232 10.12 -19.04 -16.39
C THR A 232 9.98 -19.16 -17.90
N THR A 233 9.48 -20.30 -18.37
CA THR A 233 9.08 -20.52 -19.78
C THR A 233 7.60 -20.21 -19.96
N ALA A 234 7.13 -20.05 -21.19
CA ALA A 234 5.71 -19.88 -21.50
C ALA A 234 4.84 -20.99 -20.86
N THR A 235 5.31 -22.24 -20.87
CA THR A 235 4.61 -23.37 -20.27
C THR A 235 4.53 -23.26 -18.74
N VAL A 236 5.59 -22.78 -18.09
CA VAL A 236 5.64 -22.57 -16.64
C VAL A 236 4.66 -21.47 -16.25
N LEU A 237 4.70 -20.33 -16.95
CA LEU A 237 3.79 -19.22 -16.71
C LEU A 237 2.33 -19.62 -16.91
N ASP A 238 2.03 -20.39 -17.99
CA ASP A 238 0.69 -20.93 -18.22
C ASP A 238 0.22 -21.83 -17.06
N ALA A 239 1.09 -22.69 -16.52
CA ALA A 239 0.76 -23.56 -15.40
C ALA A 239 0.42 -22.76 -14.14
N SER A 240 1.24 -21.74 -13.80
CA SER A 240 0.99 -20.85 -12.66
C SER A 240 -0.32 -20.10 -12.80
N LEU A 241 -0.61 -19.53 -13.97
CA LEU A 241 -1.83 -18.80 -14.25
C LEU A 241 -3.08 -19.69 -14.21
N ARG A 242 -3.00 -20.93 -14.73
CA ARG A 242 -4.10 -21.89 -14.60
C ARG A 242 -4.36 -22.32 -13.15
N ALA A 243 -3.33 -22.43 -12.34
CA ALA A 243 -3.50 -22.71 -10.91
C ALA A 243 -4.18 -21.53 -10.20
N ALA A 244 -3.77 -20.30 -10.54
CA ALA A 244 -4.39 -19.07 -10.03
C ALA A 244 -5.85 -18.93 -10.44
N ASP A 245 -6.18 -19.18 -11.71
CA ASP A 245 -7.57 -19.19 -12.21
C ASP A 245 -8.45 -20.22 -11.47
N ALA A 246 -7.89 -21.38 -11.14
CA ALA A 246 -8.61 -22.44 -10.43
C ALA A 246 -8.87 -22.13 -8.95
N THR A 247 -8.12 -21.21 -8.36
CA THR A 247 -8.13 -20.93 -6.91
C THR A 247 -8.48 -19.47 -6.56
N ASP A 248 -8.70 -18.63 -7.57
CA ASP A 248 -8.93 -17.20 -7.42
C ASP A 248 -7.82 -16.49 -6.62
N THR A 249 -6.57 -16.81 -6.97
CA THR A 249 -5.37 -16.23 -6.37
C THR A 249 -4.56 -15.46 -7.41
N GLN A 250 -3.53 -14.72 -6.97
CA GLN A 250 -2.70 -13.91 -7.86
C GLN A 250 -1.38 -14.61 -8.18
N VAL A 251 -0.90 -14.42 -9.41
CA VAL A 251 0.49 -14.70 -9.79
C VAL A 251 1.25 -13.38 -9.84
N ALA A 252 2.39 -13.32 -9.18
CA ALA A 252 3.36 -12.24 -9.32
C ALA A 252 4.55 -12.73 -10.14
N ILE A 253 4.98 -11.93 -11.12
CA ILE A 253 6.15 -12.25 -11.93
C ILE A 253 7.28 -11.23 -11.68
N HIS A 254 8.51 -11.72 -11.56
CA HIS A 254 9.70 -10.89 -11.79
C HIS A 254 9.65 -10.47 -13.25
N THR A 255 9.33 -9.19 -13.50
CA THR A 255 8.99 -8.73 -14.85
C THR A 255 10.24 -8.67 -15.71
N ASP A 256 10.36 -9.69 -16.53
CA ASP A 256 11.45 -9.91 -17.46
C ASP A 256 10.88 -10.48 -18.77
N SER A 257 11.67 -10.48 -19.83
CA SER A 257 11.38 -11.36 -20.95
C SER A 257 11.63 -12.82 -20.50
N ILE A 258 10.86 -13.74 -21.07
CA ILE A 258 10.93 -15.15 -20.68
C ILE A 258 12.39 -15.64 -20.68
N ASN A 259 12.90 -15.99 -19.48
CA ASN A 259 14.29 -16.44 -19.26
C ASN A 259 15.37 -15.51 -19.85
N GLU A 260 15.11 -14.21 -19.93
CA GLU A 260 16.03 -13.22 -20.50
C GLU A 260 16.43 -13.47 -21.98
N CYS A 261 15.72 -14.32 -22.67
CA CYS A 261 16.05 -14.78 -24.02
C CYS A 261 15.03 -14.32 -25.09
N ALA A 262 13.86 -13.86 -24.66
CA ALA A 262 12.75 -13.48 -25.53
C ALA A 262 12.50 -11.96 -25.49
N TYR A 263 11.56 -11.51 -26.26
CA TYR A 263 11.06 -10.14 -26.22
C TYR A 263 9.87 -10.05 -25.28
N VAL A 264 9.52 -8.84 -24.82
CA VAL A 264 8.35 -8.62 -23.95
C VAL A 264 7.05 -9.12 -24.58
N GLU A 265 6.96 -9.07 -25.91
CA GLU A 265 5.83 -9.59 -26.68
C GLU A 265 5.62 -11.09 -26.43
N ASP A 266 6.68 -11.89 -26.32
CA ASP A 266 6.59 -13.32 -26.01
C ASP A 266 6.02 -13.56 -24.59
N THR A 267 6.35 -12.68 -23.64
CA THR A 267 5.78 -12.71 -22.28
C THR A 267 4.30 -12.32 -22.32
N ILE A 268 3.94 -11.28 -23.05
CA ILE A 268 2.55 -10.83 -23.21
C ILE A 268 1.71 -11.94 -23.85
N ASP A 269 2.22 -12.59 -24.88
CA ASP A 269 1.55 -13.72 -25.56
C ASP A 269 1.36 -14.90 -24.61
N ALA A 270 2.36 -15.21 -23.76
CA ALA A 270 2.29 -16.30 -22.79
C ALA A 270 1.27 -16.04 -21.66
N ILE A 271 1.06 -14.79 -21.28
CA ILE A 271 0.03 -14.38 -20.31
C ILE A 271 -1.37 -14.63 -20.87
N ASP A 272 -1.56 -14.47 -22.19
CA ASP A 272 -2.82 -14.71 -22.89
C ASP A 272 -4.03 -13.98 -22.26
N GLY A 273 -3.84 -12.70 -21.92
CA GLY A 273 -4.88 -11.82 -21.36
C GLY A 273 -5.33 -12.12 -19.93
N ARG A 274 -4.67 -13.05 -19.24
CA ARG A 274 -4.95 -13.36 -17.82
C ARG A 274 -4.31 -12.33 -16.89
N THR A 275 -4.91 -12.08 -15.72
CA THR A 275 -4.43 -11.09 -14.77
C THR A 275 -3.10 -11.50 -14.13
N LEU A 276 -2.15 -10.58 -14.10
CA LEU A 276 -0.80 -10.81 -13.58
C LEU A 276 -0.25 -9.57 -12.87
N HIS A 277 0.34 -9.75 -11.68
CA HIS A 277 1.07 -8.72 -10.99
C HIS A 277 2.53 -8.65 -11.49
N THR A 278 2.89 -7.57 -12.13
CA THR A 278 4.24 -7.36 -12.67
C THR A 278 5.10 -6.54 -11.72
N TYR A 279 6.18 -7.12 -11.21
CA TYR A 279 7.13 -6.47 -10.30
C TYR A 279 8.10 -5.59 -11.08
N HIS A 280 8.60 -4.49 -10.45
CA HIS A 280 9.59 -3.54 -11.04
C HIS A 280 9.43 -3.42 -12.57
N THR A 281 8.24 -3.05 -13.00
CA THR A 281 7.77 -3.09 -14.40
C THR A 281 8.59 -2.22 -15.36
N GLU A 282 9.39 -1.28 -14.88
CA GLU A 282 10.31 -0.48 -15.69
C GLU A 282 11.60 -1.23 -16.09
N GLY A 283 11.85 -2.39 -15.50
CA GLY A 283 12.95 -3.28 -15.83
C GLY A 283 14.22 -3.13 -14.99
N ALA A 284 14.33 -2.14 -14.09
CA ALA A 284 15.56 -1.93 -13.31
C ALA A 284 15.87 -3.06 -12.32
N GLY A 285 14.85 -3.77 -11.80
CA GLY A 285 15.02 -4.94 -10.94
C GLY A 285 15.41 -6.20 -11.70
N GLY A 286 15.30 -6.22 -13.00
CA GLY A 286 15.53 -7.32 -13.90
C GLY A 286 14.92 -7.03 -15.27
N GLY A 287 15.11 -7.87 -16.25
CA GLY A 287 14.45 -7.76 -17.53
C GLY A 287 15.14 -6.95 -18.61
N HIS A 288 14.55 -6.93 -19.77
CA HIS A 288 15.05 -6.21 -20.95
C HIS A 288 14.48 -4.79 -21.01
N ALA A 289 15.05 -3.86 -20.22
CA ALA A 289 14.77 -2.45 -20.41
C ALA A 289 15.31 -1.99 -21.79
N PRO A 290 14.61 -1.10 -22.53
CA PRO A 290 13.39 -0.40 -22.13
C PRO A 290 12.08 -1.12 -22.48
N ASP A 291 12.14 -2.23 -23.19
CA ASP A 291 10.97 -2.84 -23.82
C ASP A 291 9.94 -3.36 -22.82
N ILE A 292 10.41 -3.83 -21.65
CA ILE A 292 9.56 -4.40 -20.61
C ILE A 292 8.45 -3.45 -20.14
N MET A 293 8.67 -2.14 -20.20
CA MET A 293 7.66 -1.13 -19.83
C MET A 293 6.38 -1.22 -20.68
N LYS A 294 6.42 -1.83 -21.87
CA LYS A 294 5.24 -2.00 -22.73
C LYS A 294 4.12 -2.75 -22.02
N ILE A 295 4.47 -3.68 -21.12
CA ILE A 295 3.49 -4.47 -20.38
C ILE A 295 2.58 -3.59 -19.49
N ALA A 296 3.04 -2.42 -19.07
CA ALA A 296 2.20 -1.47 -18.32
C ALA A 296 1.04 -0.89 -19.14
N GLY A 297 1.06 -1.06 -20.46
CA GLY A 297 -0.02 -0.70 -21.37
C GLY A 297 -1.10 -1.77 -21.54
N GLU A 298 -0.86 -2.98 -21.02
CA GLU A 298 -1.79 -4.09 -21.14
C GLU A 298 -2.86 -4.05 -20.04
N GLN A 299 -4.11 -4.30 -20.41
CA GLN A 299 -5.25 -4.20 -19.48
C GLN A 299 -5.23 -5.25 -18.37
N PHE A 300 -4.59 -6.39 -18.61
CA PHE A 300 -4.47 -7.48 -17.65
C PHE A 300 -3.28 -7.31 -16.70
N ALA A 301 -2.33 -6.42 -17.00
CA ALA A 301 -1.17 -6.22 -16.16
C ALA A 301 -1.50 -5.33 -14.96
N LEU A 302 -1.03 -5.75 -13.78
CA LEU A 302 -1.12 -5.00 -12.54
C LEU A 302 0.30 -4.56 -12.14
N PRO A 303 0.80 -3.44 -12.71
CA PRO A 303 2.21 -3.09 -12.62
C PRO A 303 2.57 -2.44 -11.29
N SER A 304 3.71 -2.85 -10.72
CA SER A 304 4.31 -2.22 -9.55
C SER A 304 5.74 -1.74 -9.82
N SER A 305 6.14 -0.75 -9.06
CA SER A 305 7.51 -0.22 -9.02
C SER A 305 8.14 -0.48 -7.68
N THR A 306 9.47 -0.53 -7.66
CA THR A 306 10.27 -0.60 -6.43
C THR A 306 10.80 0.78 -6.03
N ASN A 307 10.93 1.00 -4.73
CA ASN A 307 11.18 2.34 -4.21
C ASN A 307 12.57 2.96 -4.51
N PRO A 308 13.67 2.22 -4.71
CA PRO A 308 14.97 2.85 -4.97
C PRO A 308 15.04 3.66 -6.25
N THR A 309 14.24 3.32 -7.26
CA THR A 309 14.17 4.09 -8.51
C THR A 309 13.32 5.36 -8.38
N ARG A 310 12.63 5.56 -7.25
CA ARG A 310 11.63 6.59 -7.03
C ARG A 310 12.01 7.61 -5.96
N PRO A 311 11.73 8.88 -6.18
CA PRO A 311 11.65 9.53 -7.49
C PRO A 311 13.02 9.55 -8.19
N TYR A 312 13.05 9.60 -9.51
CA TYR A 312 14.31 9.74 -10.25
C TYR A 312 15.04 11.03 -9.87
N THR A 313 16.31 10.89 -9.50
CA THR A 313 17.23 11.99 -9.13
C THR A 313 18.58 11.82 -9.84
N VAL A 314 19.49 12.75 -9.64
CA VAL A 314 20.81 12.72 -10.26
C VAL A 314 21.66 11.51 -9.84
N ASN A 315 21.39 10.92 -8.68
CA ASN A 315 22.15 9.78 -8.14
C ASN A 315 21.46 8.43 -8.38
N THR A 316 20.22 8.41 -8.90
CA THR A 316 19.40 7.19 -8.95
C THR A 316 20.07 6.10 -9.80
N VAL A 317 20.67 6.46 -10.92
CA VAL A 317 21.33 5.48 -11.82
C VAL A 317 22.53 4.84 -11.13
N ASP A 318 23.41 5.65 -10.56
CA ASP A 318 24.64 5.16 -9.91
C ASP A 318 24.30 4.28 -8.69
N GLU A 319 23.37 4.75 -7.84
CA GLU A 319 22.91 3.99 -6.67
C GLU A 319 22.31 2.65 -7.08
N HIS A 320 21.52 2.63 -8.16
CA HIS A 320 20.83 1.42 -8.60
C HIS A 320 21.78 0.44 -9.30
N LEU A 321 22.78 0.94 -10.04
CA LEU A 321 23.86 0.11 -10.59
C LEU A 321 24.62 -0.61 -9.47
N ASP A 322 25.01 0.11 -8.41
CA ASP A 322 25.69 -0.49 -7.26
C ASP A 322 24.82 -1.56 -6.58
N MET A 323 23.51 -1.28 -6.42
CA MET A 323 22.58 -2.25 -5.85
C MET A 323 22.44 -3.50 -6.73
N LEU A 324 22.30 -3.34 -8.03
CA LEU A 324 22.20 -4.47 -8.97
C LEU A 324 23.47 -5.33 -8.95
N MET A 325 24.65 -4.69 -9.03
CA MET A 325 25.93 -5.38 -8.95
C MET A 325 26.06 -6.23 -7.68
N PHE A 326 25.63 -5.68 -6.54
CA PHE A 326 25.68 -6.39 -5.27
C PHE A 326 24.66 -7.52 -5.19
N CYS A 327 23.38 -7.24 -5.49
CA CYS A 327 22.30 -8.20 -5.32
C CYS A 327 22.39 -9.40 -6.29
N HIS A 328 22.92 -9.18 -7.49
CA HIS A 328 23.11 -10.22 -8.50
C HIS A 328 24.51 -10.86 -8.44
N HIS A 329 25.31 -10.58 -7.41
CA HIS A 329 26.68 -11.13 -7.24
C HIS A 329 27.61 -10.85 -8.44
N LEU A 330 27.42 -9.71 -9.11
CA LEU A 330 28.23 -9.29 -10.25
C LEU A 330 29.58 -8.74 -9.79
N ASN A 331 30.61 -8.92 -10.63
CA ASN A 331 31.96 -8.50 -10.32
C ASN A 331 32.34 -7.26 -11.14
N PRO A 332 32.60 -6.10 -10.53
CA PRO A 332 32.99 -4.88 -11.25
C PRO A 332 34.32 -4.98 -11.99
N ALA A 333 35.14 -6.01 -11.74
CA ALA A 333 36.35 -6.29 -12.49
C ALA A 333 36.10 -7.12 -13.77
N VAL A 334 34.89 -7.62 -13.98
CA VAL A 334 34.49 -8.39 -15.18
C VAL A 334 33.67 -7.49 -16.10
N ALA A 335 34.16 -7.24 -17.30
CA ALA A 335 33.54 -6.31 -18.23
C ALA A 335 32.13 -6.74 -18.66
N GLU A 336 31.90 -8.04 -18.77
CA GLU A 336 30.61 -8.61 -19.12
C GLU A 336 29.58 -8.39 -18.02
N ASP A 337 29.95 -8.50 -16.75
CA ASP A 337 29.08 -8.24 -15.61
C ASP A 337 28.68 -6.75 -15.55
N VAL A 338 29.63 -5.86 -15.78
CA VAL A 338 29.35 -4.42 -15.85
C VAL A 338 28.42 -4.11 -17.02
N ALA A 339 28.66 -4.66 -18.20
CA ALA A 339 27.81 -4.46 -19.38
C ALA A 339 26.39 -4.99 -19.16
N PHE A 340 26.25 -6.12 -18.47
CA PHE A 340 24.95 -6.65 -18.07
C PHE A 340 24.19 -5.68 -17.17
N ALA A 341 24.82 -5.16 -16.12
CA ALA A 341 24.22 -4.20 -15.21
C ALA A 341 23.81 -2.92 -15.94
N GLU A 342 24.70 -2.34 -16.75
CA GLU A 342 24.44 -1.12 -17.52
C GLU A 342 23.34 -1.30 -18.58
N SER A 343 23.12 -2.53 -19.09
CA SER A 343 22.04 -2.80 -20.03
C SER A 343 20.67 -2.68 -19.40
N ARG A 344 20.56 -2.89 -18.08
CA ARG A 344 19.30 -2.90 -17.33
C ARG A 344 18.98 -1.57 -16.66
N ILE A 345 20.00 -0.89 -16.11
CA ILE A 345 19.82 0.37 -15.38
C ILE A 345 19.92 1.54 -16.36
N ARG A 346 18.78 2.08 -16.75
CA ARG A 346 18.69 3.15 -17.75
C ARG A 346 17.96 4.36 -17.22
N ALA A 347 18.57 5.53 -17.36
CA ALA A 347 18.02 6.81 -16.91
C ALA A 347 16.65 7.09 -17.54
N GLU A 348 16.46 6.76 -18.82
CA GLU A 348 15.25 7.05 -19.59
C GLU A 348 14.03 6.29 -19.05
N THR A 349 14.18 5.00 -18.79
CA THR A 349 13.07 4.17 -18.28
C THR A 349 12.73 4.55 -16.84
N ILE A 350 13.75 4.72 -15.99
CA ILE A 350 13.58 5.13 -14.59
C ILE A 350 12.95 6.53 -14.48
N ALA A 351 13.36 7.47 -15.33
CA ALA A 351 12.76 8.81 -15.35
C ALA A 351 11.33 8.79 -15.90
N GLY A 352 11.06 7.97 -16.90
CA GLY A 352 9.73 7.78 -17.48
C GLY A 352 8.73 7.18 -16.51
N GLU A 353 9.18 6.35 -15.60
CA GLU A 353 8.39 5.72 -14.56
C GLU A 353 7.68 6.72 -13.64
N ASP A 354 8.32 7.85 -13.26
CA ASP A 354 7.67 8.93 -12.49
C ASP A 354 6.42 9.47 -13.21
N VAL A 355 6.52 9.65 -14.52
CA VAL A 355 5.40 10.13 -15.35
C VAL A 355 4.29 9.10 -15.42
N LEU A 356 4.63 7.82 -15.62
CA LEU A 356 3.65 6.73 -15.65
C LEU A 356 2.91 6.57 -14.31
N HIS A 357 3.60 6.79 -13.20
CA HIS A 357 2.95 6.85 -11.89
C HIS A 357 1.96 8.00 -11.78
N ASP A 358 2.34 9.20 -12.18
CA ASP A 358 1.47 10.38 -12.08
C ASP A 358 0.25 10.27 -13.01
N GLN A 359 0.43 9.66 -14.18
CA GLN A 359 -0.66 9.37 -15.12
C GLN A 359 -1.53 8.17 -14.72
N GLY A 360 -1.08 7.33 -13.78
CA GLY A 360 -1.81 6.18 -13.28
C GLY A 360 -1.58 4.88 -14.05
N ALA A 361 -0.67 4.85 -15.02
CA ALA A 361 -0.31 3.63 -15.76
C ALA A 361 0.39 2.59 -14.87
N LEU A 362 1.19 3.04 -13.89
CA LEU A 362 1.74 2.17 -12.85
C LEU A 362 0.84 2.25 -11.62
N SER A 363 0.24 1.11 -11.27
CA SER A 363 -0.84 1.05 -10.27
C SER A 363 -0.37 0.91 -8.84
N MET A 364 0.83 0.37 -8.58
CA MET A 364 1.30 0.06 -7.24
C MET A 364 2.72 0.54 -6.97
N TYR A 365 2.99 0.74 -5.68
CA TYR A 365 4.30 1.00 -5.10
C TYR A 365 4.66 -0.10 -4.14
N SER A 366 5.88 -0.63 -4.22
CA SER A 366 6.44 -1.66 -3.35
C SER A 366 7.89 -1.37 -3.02
N SER A 367 8.54 -2.23 -2.23
CA SER A 367 9.92 -1.97 -1.82
C SER A 367 10.96 -2.75 -2.58
N ASP A 368 10.79 -4.04 -2.78
CA ASP A 368 11.84 -5.00 -3.04
C ASP A 368 12.78 -5.15 -1.81
N SER A 369 12.17 -5.14 -0.61
CA SER A 369 12.89 -5.10 0.67
C SER A 369 13.79 -6.31 0.87
N GLN A 370 14.98 -6.07 1.38
CA GLN A 370 16.07 -7.03 1.63
C GLN A 370 16.71 -7.61 0.35
N ALA A 371 16.33 -7.10 -0.84
CA ALA A 371 17.10 -7.24 -2.07
C ALA A 371 17.45 -5.85 -2.61
N MET A 372 16.72 -5.33 -3.61
CA MET A 372 17.03 -4.04 -4.23
C MET A 372 16.13 -2.91 -3.73
N GLY A 373 15.73 -2.94 -2.45
CA GLY A 373 14.87 -1.89 -1.88
C GLY A 373 14.74 -1.91 -0.36
N ARG A 374 13.89 -1.02 0.17
CA ARG A 374 13.76 -0.76 1.60
C ARG A 374 12.29 -0.55 1.99
N ILE A 375 11.75 -1.42 2.85
CA ILE A 375 10.35 -1.35 3.30
C ILE A 375 10.02 0.00 3.97
N GLY A 376 10.95 0.55 4.74
CA GLY A 376 10.78 1.82 5.44
C GLY A 376 10.64 3.05 4.52
N GLU A 377 10.84 2.90 3.21
CA GLU A 377 10.82 4.01 2.26
C GLU A 377 9.64 3.97 1.28
N VAL A 378 8.77 2.96 1.32
CA VAL A 378 7.67 2.80 0.36
C VAL A 378 6.74 4.03 0.37
N VAL A 379 6.24 4.38 1.53
CA VAL A 379 5.25 5.46 1.67
C VAL A 379 5.87 6.81 1.36
N ILE A 380 7.03 7.11 1.95
CA ILE A 380 7.68 8.41 1.74
C ILE A 380 8.07 8.62 0.27
N ARG A 381 8.61 7.62 -0.40
CA ARG A 381 9.02 7.72 -1.80
C ARG A 381 7.84 7.87 -2.76
N ALA A 382 6.70 7.24 -2.46
CA ALA A 382 5.47 7.46 -3.21
C ALA A 382 5.06 8.94 -3.15
N TRP A 383 5.04 9.55 -1.95
CA TRP A 383 4.68 10.96 -1.79
C TRP A 383 5.73 11.92 -2.34
N GLN A 384 7.03 11.60 -2.25
CA GLN A 384 8.08 12.38 -2.89
C GLN A 384 7.93 12.39 -4.42
N THR A 385 7.52 11.26 -5.01
CA THR A 385 7.21 11.21 -6.45
C THR A 385 6.02 12.09 -6.79
N ALA A 386 4.95 12.06 -5.99
CA ALA A 386 3.80 12.94 -6.17
C ALA A 386 4.17 14.43 -6.12
N ASP A 387 4.99 14.83 -5.14
CA ASP A 387 5.49 16.20 -4.99
C ASP A 387 6.38 16.63 -6.15
N LYS A 388 7.31 15.76 -6.57
CA LYS A 388 8.14 15.99 -7.74
C LYS A 388 7.31 16.19 -8.99
N MET A 389 6.32 15.32 -9.22
CA MET A 389 5.49 15.39 -10.43
C MET A 389 4.60 16.62 -10.44
N LYS A 390 4.07 17.06 -9.30
CA LYS A 390 3.38 18.34 -9.21
C LYS A 390 4.26 19.51 -9.67
N LYS A 391 5.54 19.52 -9.26
CA LYS A 391 6.50 20.60 -9.60
C LYS A 391 6.96 20.54 -11.06
N MET A 392 7.16 19.32 -11.58
CA MET A 392 7.74 19.09 -12.91
C MET A 392 6.67 18.99 -14.00
N ALA A 393 5.45 18.58 -13.67
CA ALA A 393 4.41 18.36 -14.65
C ALA A 393 4.07 19.66 -15.38
N ARG A 394 4.36 19.69 -16.66
CA ARG A 394 3.94 20.74 -17.58
C ARG A 394 2.49 20.54 -18.06
N TYR A 395 1.85 19.49 -17.58
CA TYR A 395 0.45 19.12 -17.84
C TYR A 395 -0.31 19.18 -16.50
N LYS A 396 -1.57 19.55 -16.55
CA LYS A 396 -2.51 19.25 -15.47
C LYS A 396 -3.05 17.85 -15.69
N LEU A 397 -3.23 17.10 -14.62
CA LEU A 397 -4.05 15.90 -14.69
C LEU A 397 -5.47 16.36 -15.08
N GLU A 398 -6.08 15.71 -16.07
CA GLU A 398 -7.38 16.13 -16.62
C GLU A 398 -8.47 16.23 -15.53
N GLU A 399 -8.35 15.41 -14.50
CA GLU A 399 -9.28 15.33 -13.37
C GLU A 399 -8.96 16.31 -12.24
N GLU A 400 -7.84 17.02 -12.28
CA GLU A 400 -7.53 18.07 -11.30
C GLU A 400 -8.41 19.31 -11.55
N THR A 401 -9.39 19.50 -10.68
CA THR A 401 -10.25 20.67 -10.68
C THR A 401 -9.93 21.58 -9.48
N GLY A 402 -9.67 22.85 -9.75
CA GLY A 402 -9.41 23.82 -8.69
C GLY A 402 -7.92 24.01 -8.37
N ASP A 403 -7.64 24.39 -7.12
CA ASP A 403 -6.32 24.76 -6.61
C ASP A 403 -5.89 23.83 -5.43
N ASN A 404 -6.29 22.57 -5.50
CA ASN A 404 -5.90 21.50 -4.58
C ASN A 404 -5.39 20.30 -5.35
N ASP A 405 -4.76 19.37 -4.64
CA ASP A 405 -4.19 18.14 -5.21
C ASP A 405 -4.99 16.90 -4.82
N ASN A 406 -6.29 17.00 -4.53
CA ASN A 406 -7.10 15.90 -4.05
C ASN A 406 -7.06 14.70 -4.98
N PHE A 407 -7.14 14.92 -6.30
CA PHE A 407 -7.09 13.84 -7.27
C PHE A 407 -5.74 13.11 -7.24
N ARG A 408 -4.62 13.86 -7.26
CA ARG A 408 -3.27 13.28 -7.15
C ARG A 408 -3.10 12.57 -5.81
N ALA A 409 -3.53 13.17 -4.70
CA ALA A 409 -3.43 12.55 -3.37
C ALA A 409 -4.19 11.22 -3.30
N ARG A 410 -5.41 11.15 -3.83
CA ARG A 410 -6.19 9.91 -3.91
C ARG A 410 -5.53 8.86 -4.81
N ARG A 411 -4.92 9.25 -5.92
CA ARG A 411 -4.17 8.35 -6.80
C ARG A 411 -2.96 7.75 -6.10
N TYR A 412 -2.18 8.56 -5.39
CA TYR A 412 -0.96 8.08 -4.74
C TYR A 412 -1.24 7.26 -3.49
N ILE A 413 -2.24 7.61 -2.69
CA ILE A 413 -2.64 6.75 -1.56
C ILE A 413 -3.16 5.39 -2.03
N ALA A 414 -3.88 5.35 -3.15
CA ALA A 414 -4.38 4.10 -3.72
C ALA A 414 -3.27 3.10 -4.07
N LYS A 415 -2.09 3.59 -4.50
CA LYS A 415 -0.96 2.75 -4.92
C LYS A 415 -0.36 1.89 -3.81
N THR A 416 -0.54 2.31 -2.57
CA THR A 416 -0.04 1.60 -1.38
C THR A 416 -1.16 1.07 -0.49
N THR A 417 -2.42 1.21 -0.89
CA THR A 417 -3.58 0.77 -0.09
C THR A 417 -4.55 -0.08 -0.91
N ILE A 418 -5.53 0.53 -1.60
CA ILE A 418 -6.60 -0.23 -2.26
C ILE A 418 -6.12 -1.00 -3.50
N ASN A 419 -5.19 -0.46 -4.30
CA ASN A 419 -4.73 -1.13 -5.50
C ASN A 419 -4.02 -2.46 -5.20
N PRO A 420 -3.04 -2.52 -4.26
CA PRO A 420 -2.48 -3.81 -3.84
C PRO A 420 -3.50 -4.73 -3.19
N ALA A 421 -4.48 -4.21 -2.45
CA ALA A 421 -5.55 -5.02 -1.88
C ALA A 421 -6.42 -5.67 -2.96
N ILE A 422 -6.75 -4.94 -4.03
CA ILE A 422 -7.46 -5.48 -5.21
C ILE A 422 -6.58 -6.52 -5.91
N THR A 423 -5.31 -6.19 -6.15
CA THR A 423 -4.36 -7.06 -6.84
C THR A 423 -4.25 -8.44 -6.18
N HIS A 424 -4.26 -8.50 -4.86
CA HIS A 424 -4.13 -9.74 -4.09
C HIS A 424 -5.46 -10.29 -3.55
N GLY A 425 -6.60 -9.81 -4.03
CA GLY A 425 -7.92 -10.36 -3.72
C GLY A 425 -8.41 -10.12 -2.28
N VAL A 426 -7.84 -9.13 -1.56
CA VAL A 426 -8.20 -8.85 -0.17
C VAL A 426 -8.93 -7.51 0.02
N ALA A 427 -9.39 -6.90 -1.07
CA ALA A 427 -10.02 -5.59 -1.04
C ALA A 427 -11.35 -5.54 -0.25
N ASP A 428 -12.03 -6.65 -0.07
CA ASP A 428 -13.23 -6.74 0.76
C ASP A 428 -12.93 -6.58 2.26
N TYR A 429 -11.66 -6.75 2.65
CA TYR A 429 -11.22 -6.74 4.05
C TYR A 429 -10.28 -5.60 4.39
N LEU A 430 -9.49 -5.10 3.42
CA LEU A 430 -8.37 -4.19 3.61
C LEU A 430 -8.32 -3.11 2.52
N GLY A 431 -7.39 -2.17 2.65
CA GLY A 431 -7.05 -1.18 1.61
C GLY A 431 -7.90 0.09 1.60
N SER A 432 -8.97 0.18 2.39
CA SER A 432 -9.75 1.41 2.63
C SER A 432 -10.39 1.37 4.02
N LEU A 433 -10.84 2.54 4.49
CA LEU A 433 -11.52 2.67 5.79
C LEU A 433 -13.05 2.52 5.66
N GLU A 434 -13.51 1.76 4.68
CA GLU A 434 -14.93 1.44 4.53
C GLU A 434 -15.44 0.60 5.69
N VAL A 435 -16.71 0.80 6.05
CA VAL A 435 -17.37 0.09 7.15
C VAL A 435 -17.32 -1.43 6.94
N GLY A 436 -16.89 -2.14 7.97
CA GLY A 436 -16.78 -3.61 7.98
C GLY A 436 -15.42 -4.15 7.64
N LYS A 437 -14.50 -3.35 7.08
CA LYS A 437 -13.11 -3.74 6.85
C LYS A 437 -12.32 -3.72 8.17
N TYR A 438 -11.19 -4.42 8.20
CA TYR A 438 -10.29 -4.38 9.34
C TYR A 438 -9.78 -2.96 9.59
N ALA A 439 -9.60 -2.63 10.87
CA ALA A 439 -9.27 -1.28 11.30
C ALA A 439 -7.75 -1.03 11.29
N ASP A 440 -7.11 -1.27 10.15
CA ASP A 440 -5.73 -0.86 9.92
C ASP A 440 -5.72 0.63 9.61
N VAL A 441 -5.49 1.44 10.63
CA VAL A 441 -5.51 2.91 10.54
C VAL A 441 -4.15 3.47 10.89
N VAL A 442 -3.57 4.26 9.98
CA VAL A 442 -2.33 5.00 10.23
C VAL A 442 -2.65 6.45 10.48
N MET A 443 -2.13 7.01 11.58
CA MET A 443 -2.34 8.40 11.97
C MET A 443 -1.05 9.20 11.80
N TYR A 444 -1.10 10.24 10.98
CA TYR A 444 0.00 11.18 10.78
C TYR A 444 -0.37 12.55 11.33
N PRO A 445 0.40 13.13 12.30
CA PRO A 445 0.29 14.57 12.53
C PRO A 445 0.53 15.32 11.22
N THR A 446 -0.29 16.30 10.90
CA THR A 446 -0.26 16.99 9.58
C THR A 446 1.13 17.52 9.21
N ALA A 447 1.90 18.00 10.20
CA ALA A 447 3.25 18.52 10.00
C ALA A 447 4.29 17.42 9.70
N PHE A 448 3.99 16.17 10.04
CA PHE A 448 4.86 15.00 9.87
C PHE A 448 4.29 13.99 8.87
N PHE A 449 3.39 14.42 7.99
CA PHE A 449 2.93 13.57 6.91
C PHE A 449 4.13 13.19 6.01
N PRO A 450 4.28 11.91 5.63
CA PRO A 450 5.52 11.40 5.01
C PRO A 450 5.64 11.81 3.53
N ALA A 451 5.53 13.09 3.22
CA ALA A 451 5.62 13.59 1.85
C ALA A 451 7.00 14.20 1.50
N LYS A 452 7.90 14.35 2.49
CA LYS A 452 9.28 14.83 2.22
C LYS A 452 10.20 14.54 3.38
#